data_bb81a22dbbb2d236f12524aedd294721
#
_entry.id   bb81a22dbbb2d236f12524aedd294721
#
_cell.length_a   1.000
_cell.length_b   1.000
_cell.length_c   1.000
_cell.angle_alpha   90.00
_cell.angle_beta   90.00
_cell.angle_gamma   90.00
#
_symmetry.space_group_name_H-M   'P 1'
#
loop_
_entity.id
_entity.type
_entity.pdbx_description
1 polymer ?
#
loop_
_entity_poly.entity_id
_entity_poly.type
_entity_poly.pdbx_seq_one_letter_code
_entity_poly.pdbx_strand_id
1 'polypeptide(L)'
;MENDILNEELNDTATFTPTDDERFAEKAIIKVIGVGGGGGNAVNYMYKQQIPLVRYVVLNTDKQALGTMDVPDKIILGYDITQGQGAGNNPEVGRQCAEASVDDIKKLFDKDTEMVFITAGMGGGTGTGAAPVVAKLAKDAGMLTIGIVTVPFQFESEQKILTALDGAKEMQQYVDALLVINNENLTTLYPDISLFNCFEKADDTLANAARSISEIISEKCFINVDFQDVKTTLKDSGTAIISSGEGEGENRVTKAIENALKSPLLKAHDIKTSKRLLMKFSCARECENPITAKELNEITVFTSSLPKTVKVKWGIADIPEMEDRIKVTILASGFDVTLRDGEDKGDGPITFSSEDNAQKSKKPEKPDTDKEAAIETTYGTGTMKQMALNR
;
A
#
# COMPACT_ATOMS: atom_id res chain seq x y z
N MET A 1 -21.00 -37.53 9.18
CA MET A 1 -19.60 -38.03 9.27
C MET A 1 -18.60 -37.26 8.41
N GLU A 2 -18.99 -36.62 7.28
CA GLU A 2 -18.06 -35.78 6.49
C GLU A 2 -17.89 -34.33 7.00
N ASN A 3 -18.82 -33.85 7.82
CA ASN A 3 -18.74 -32.49 8.38
C ASN A 3 -17.89 -32.39 9.66
N ASP A 4 -17.55 -33.53 10.28
CA ASP A 4 -16.75 -33.52 11.52
C ASP A 4 -15.25 -33.47 11.25
N ILE A 5 -14.81 -33.93 10.08
CA ILE A 5 -13.37 -33.92 9.68
C ILE A 5 -12.89 -32.50 9.37
N LEU A 6 -13.75 -31.66 8.77
CA LEU A 6 -13.41 -30.25 8.48
C LEU A 6 -13.34 -29.36 9.72
N ASN A 7 -13.92 -29.79 10.84
CA ASN A 7 -13.87 -29.03 12.10
C ASN A 7 -12.68 -29.39 13.00
N GLU A 8 -12.08 -30.58 12.83
CA GLU A 8 -10.89 -30.97 13.59
C GLU A 8 -9.59 -30.37 13.06
N GLU A 9 -9.45 -30.16 11.74
CA GLU A 9 -8.22 -29.56 11.16
C GLU A 9 -8.09 -28.04 11.40
N LEU A 10 -9.16 -27.36 11.84
CA LEU A 10 -9.13 -25.90 12.11
C LEU A 10 -9.10 -25.54 13.59
N ASN A 11 -9.14 -26.53 14.49
CA ASN A 11 -9.10 -26.32 15.96
C ASN A 11 -7.71 -26.45 16.58
N ASP A 12 -6.70 -26.91 15.82
CA ASP A 12 -5.33 -26.80 16.25
C ASP A 12 -4.91 -25.31 16.15
N THR A 13 -4.44 -24.78 17.24
CA THR A 13 -3.74 -23.49 17.31
C THR A 13 -2.81 -23.42 16.11
N ALA A 14 -3.21 -22.61 15.12
CA ALA A 14 -2.52 -22.55 13.84
C ALA A 14 -1.09 -22.05 14.08
N THR A 15 -0.19 -22.96 14.36
CA THR A 15 1.24 -22.71 14.26
C THR A 15 1.50 -22.48 12.77
N PHE A 16 1.79 -21.24 12.41
CA PHE A 16 2.28 -20.89 11.10
C PHE A 16 3.50 -21.77 10.79
N THR A 17 3.33 -22.74 9.91
CA THR A 17 4.40 -23.49 9.26
C THR A 17 4.40 -23.07 7.81
N PRO A 18 5.47 -22.39 7.32
CA PRO A 18 5.59 -22.07 5.91
C PRO A 18 5.48 -23.35 5.08
N THR A 19 4.57 -23.38 4.11
CA THR A 19 4.53 -24.47 3.14
C THR A 19 5.71 -24.31 2.21
N ASP A 20 6.64 -25.28 2.24
CA ASP A 20 7.75 -25.40 1.29
C ASP A 20 7.19 -25.83 -0.07
N ASP A 21 6.59 -24.89 -0.80
CA ASP A 21 6.24 -25.11 -2.20
C ASP A 21 7.54 -24.98 -3.02
N GLU A 22 8.15 -26.11 -3.36
CA GLU A 22 9.42 -26.20 -4.10
C GLU A 22 9.41 -25.47 -5.45
N ARG A 23 8.23 -25.04 -5.94
CA ARG A 23 8.08 -24.26 -7.18
C ARG A 23 8.62 -22.83 -7.10
N PHE A 24 8.93 -22.35 -5.88
CA PHE A 24 9.48 -21.02 -5.64
C PHE A 24 10.83 -21.05 -4.92
N ALA A 25 11.63 -22.09 -5.18
CA ALA A 25 12.93 -22.35 -4.53
C ALA A 25 14.02 -21.30 -4.78
N GLU A 26 13.79 -20.29 -5.62
CA GLU A 26 14.58 -19.06 -5.59
C GLU A 26 14.11 -18.22 -4.41
N LYS A 27 15.05 -17.83 -3.56
CA LYS A 27 14.89 -17.08 -2.32
C LYS A 27 13.88 -15.93 -2.47
N ALA A 28 12.62 -16.16 -2.12
CA ALA A 28 11.61 -15.12 -2.15
C ALA A 28 11.93 -14.08 -1.07
N ILE A 29 12.46 -12.94 -1.49
CA ILE A 29 12.84 -11.82 -0.61
C ILE A 29 11.68 -10.87 -0.32
N ILE A 30 10.56 -11.03 -1.04
CA ILE A 30 9.36 -10.20 -0.93
C ILE A 30 8.24 -11.01 -0.31
N LYS A 31 7.55 -10.44 0.66
CA LYS A 31 6.32 -11.00 1.22
C LYS A 31 5.15 -10.03 1.01
N VAL A 32 4.03 -10.53 0.51
CA VAL A 32 2.80 -9.74 0.34
C VAL A 32 1.77 -10.22 1.35
N ILE A 33 1.34 -9.34 2.22
CA ILE A 33 0.43 -9.61 3.33
C ILE A 33 -0.89 -8.89 3.06
N GLY A 34 -1.96 -9.64 2.84
CA GLY A 34 -3.32 -9.12 2.70
C GLY A 34 -4.04 -9.05 4.03
N VAL A 35 -4.53 -7.89 4.42
CA VAL A 35 -5.20 -7.68 5.71
C VAL A 35 -6.67 -7.34 5.48
N GLY A 36 -7.54 -8.14 6.10
CA GLY A 36 -9.01 -8.01 5.98
C GLY A 36 -9.55 -8.51 4.63
N GLY A 37 -10.83 -8.27 4.38
CA GLY A 37 -11.51 -8.78 3.17
C GLY A 37 -10.89 -8.24 1.88
N GLY A 38 -10.80 -6.91 1.71
CA GLY A 38 -10.26 -6.29 0.50
C GLY A 38 -8.79 -6.64 0.26
N GLY A 39 -7.95 -6.54 1.31
CA GLY A 39 -6.54 -6.94 1.19
C GLY A 39 -6.36 -8.41 0.88
N GLY A 40 -7.18 -9.28 1.50
CA GLY A 40 -7.18 -10.71 1.21
C GLY A 40 -7.56 -11.03 -0.23
N ASN A 41 -8.61 -10.39 -0.77
CA ASN A 41 -9.02 -10.57 -2.17
C ASN A 41 -7.91 -10.17 -3.15
N ALA A 42 -7.28 -9.02 -2.92
CA ALA A 42 -6.16 -8.57 -3.74
C ALA A 42 -4.98 -9.55 -3.71
N VAL A 43 -4.62 -10.07 -2.53
CA VAL A 43 -3.53 -11.06 -2.41
C VAL A 43 -3.92 -12.40 -3.04
N ASN A 44 -5.18 -12.82 -2.90
CA ASN A 44 -5.66 -14.03 -3.57
C ASN A 44 -5.64 -13.90 -5.10
N TYR A 45 -5.93 -12.72 -5.61
CA TYR A 45 -5.79 -12.40 -7.03
C TYR A 45 -4.32 -12.43 -7.47
N MET A 46 -3.39 -11.82 -6.70
CA MET A 46 -1.96 -11.85 -6.96
C MET A 46 -1.38 -13.27 -6.94
N TYR A 47 -1.83 -14.10 -6.00
CA TYR A 47 -1.42 -15.51 -5.89
C TYR A 47 -1.72 -16.29 -7.16
N LYS A 48 -2.92 -16.12 -7.73
CA LYS A 48 -3.30 -16.74 -9.01
C LYS A 48 -2.40 -16.32 -10.18
N GLN A 49 -1.82 -15.13 -10.11
CA GLN A 49 -0.94 -14.59 -11.14
C GLN A 49 0.53 -15.01 -11.00
N GLN A 50 0.89 -15.70 -9.90
CA GLN A 50 2.23 -16.26 -9.68
C GLN A 50 3.38 -15.25 -9.90
N ILE A 51 3.30 -14.08 -9.26
CA ILE A 51 4.35 -13.05 -9.36
C ILE A 51 5.67 -13.63 -8.81
N PRO A 52 6.78 -13.54 -9.54
CA PRO A 52 8.05 -14.15 -9.12
C PRO A 52 8.61 -13.50 -7.86
N LEU A 53 9.40 -14.26 -7.08
CA LEU A 53 10.07 -13.85 -5.84
C LEU A 53 9.14 -13.38 -4.71
N VAL A 54 7.85 -13.68 -4.76
CA VAL A 54 6.84 -13.23 -3.81
C VAL A 54 6.24 -14.42 -3.04
N ARG A 55 6.20 -14.30 -1.71
CA ARG A 55 5.38 -15.15 -0.83
C ARG A 55 4.12 -14.41 -0.42
N TYR A 56 3.01 -15.13 -0.28
CA TYR A 56 1.70 -14.55 -0.03
C TYR A 56 1.16 -15.03 1.30
N VAL A 57 0.59 -14.11 2.08
CA VAL A 57 -0.07 -14.39 3.35
C VAL A 57 -1.35 -13.58 3.45
N VAL A 58 -2.41 -14.15 4.00
CA VAL A 58 -3.67 -13.44 4.26
C VAL A 58 -4.03 -13.47 5.73
N LEU A 59 -4.39 -12.31 6.28
CA LEU A 59 -4.79 -12.11 7.65
C LEU A 59 -6.22 -11.58 7.69
N ASN A 60 -7.09 -12.20 8.48
CA ASN A 60 -8.45 -11.70 8.64
C ASN A 60 -9.00 -12.07 10.02
N THR A 61 -9.99 -11.32 10.50
CA THR A 61 -10.80 -11.65 11.67
C THR A 61 -12.00 -12.55 11.33
N ASP A 62 -12.25 -12.78 10.03
CA ASP A 62 -13.35 -13.59 9.51
C ASP A 62 -12.81 -14.93 8.98
N LYS A 63 -13.13 -16.03 9.70
CA LYS A 63 -12.71 -17.40 9.36
C LYS A 63 -13.31 -17.87 8.05
N GLN A 64 -14.58 -17.51 7.78
CA GLN A 64 -15.28 -17.93 6.57
C GLN A 64 -14.63 -17.28 5.33
N ALA A 65 -14.33 -15.99 5.40
CA ALA A 65 -13.63 -15.27 4.33
C ALA A 65 -12.26 -15.89 4.04
N LEU A 66 -11.47 -16.24 5.08
CA LEU A 66 -10.19 -16.93 4.89
C LEU A 66 -10.35 -18.31 4.23
N GLY A 67 -11.43 -19.02 4.55
CA GLY A 67 -11.71 -20.34 3.98
C GLY A 67 -11.93 -20.35 2.47
N THR A 68 -12.36 -19.24 1.90
CA THR A 68 -12.64 -19.12 0.45
C THR A 68 -11.41 -18.73 -0.39
N MET A 69 -10.29 -18.42 0.23
CA MET A 69 -9.08 -17.99 -0.48
C MET A 69 -8.19 -19.18 -0.85
N ASP A 70 -7.49 -19.08 -1.99
CA ASP A 70 -6.57 -20.11 -2.49
C ASP A 70 -5.15 -19.96 -1.91
N VAL A 71 -4.83 -18.81 -1.31
CA VAL A 71 -3.55 -18.56 -0.64
C VAL A 71 -3.35 -19.55 0.49
N PRO A 72 -2.22 -20.31 0.54
CA PRO A 72 -2.02 -21.34 1.54
C PRO A 72 -1.79 -20.78 2.96
N ASP A 73 -1.00 -19.70 3.07
CA ASP A 73 -0.62 -19.11 4.36
C ASP A 73 -1.72 -18.16 4.85
N LYS A 74 -2.40 -18.55 5.92
CA LYS A 74 -3.57 -17.85 6.48
C LYS A 74 -3.42 -17.68 7.98
N ILE A 75 -3.75 -16.51 8.51
CA ILE A 75 -3.80 -16.24 9.96
C ILE A 75 -5.16 -15.66 10.32
N ILE A 76 -5.83 -16.27 11.30
CA ILE A 76 -7.02 -15.70 11.92
C ILE A 76 -6.57 -14.74 13.02
N LEU A 77 -6.94 -13.48 12.88
CA LEU A 77 -6.61 -12.45 13.87
C LEU A 77 -7.63 -12.45 15.01
N GLY A 78 -7.16 -12.47 16.26
CA GLY A 78 -7.97 -12.27 17.44
C GLY A 78 -9.17 -13.21 17.55
N TYR A 79 -8.97 -14.50 17.35
CA TYR A 79 -10.05 -15.50 17.40
C TYR A 79 -10.83 -15.43 18.72
N ASP A 80 -10.15 -15.22 19.85
CA ASP A 80 -10.79 -15.14 21.17
C ASP A 80 -11.69 -13.90 21.31
N ILE A 81 -11.47 -12.86 20.50
CA ILE A 81 -12.24 -11.62 20.52
C ILE A 81 -13.49 -11.74 19.63
N THR A 82 -13.32 -12.23 18.40
CA THR A 82 -14.38 -12.23 17.38
C THR A 82 -15.01 -13.59 17.14
N GLN A 83 -14.44 -14.66 17.66
CA GLN A 83 -14.84 -16.05 17.37
C GLN A 83 -14.84 -16.35 15.86
N GLY A 84 -13.99 -15.65 15.09
CA GLY A 84 -13.92 -15.79 13.64
C GLY A 84 -15.09 -15.17 12.86
N GLN A 85 -15.90 -14.30 13.49
CA GLN A 85 -17.07 -13.68 12.85
C GLN A 85 -16.80 -12.32 12.23
N GLY A 86 -15.52 -11.89 12.20
CA GLY A 86 -15.13 -10.60 11.67
C GLY A 86 -15.18 -9.44 12.68
N ALA A 87 -14.64 -8.29 12.31
CA ALA A 87 -14.55 -7.11 13.16
C ALA A 87 -15.83 -6.23 13.18
N GLY A 88 -16.92 -6.65 12.54
CA GLY A 88 -18.19 -5.91 12.54
C GLY A 88 -18.08 -4.48 12.00
N ASN A 89 -17.23 -4.25 11.02
CA ASN A 89 -16.93 -2.92 10.44
C ASN A 89 -16.38 -1.89 11.46
N ASN A 90 -15.81 -2.37 12.58
CA ASN A 90 -15.22 -1.55 13.62
C ASN A 90 -13.68 -1.63 13.59
N PRO A 91 -12.94 -0.56 13.23
CA PRO A 91 -11.48 -0.56 13.17
C PRO A 91 -10.82 -0.84 14.52
N GLU A 92 -11.43 -0.39 15.63
CA GLU A 92 -10.89 -0.63 16.97
C GLU A 92 -10.86 -2.13 17.31
N VAL A 93 -11.92 -2.88 16.94
CA VAL A 93 -11.95 -4.34 17.08
C VAL A 93 -10.89 -4.99 16.17
N GLY A 94 -10.75 -4.52 14.93
CA GLY A 94 -9.70 -4.98 14.02
C GLY A 94 -8.30 -4.80 14.59
N ARG A 95 -8.01 -3.66 15.21
CA ARG A 95 -6.75 -3.37 15.87
C ARG A 95 -6.50 -4.29 17.05
N GLN A 96 -7.46 -4.43 17.97
CA GLN A 96 -7.36 -5.32 19.12
C GLN A 96 -7.10 -6.77 18.71
N CYS A 97 -7.73 -7.24 17.63
CA CYS A 97 -7.49 -8.57 17.08
C CYS A 97 -6.05 -8.74 16.58
N ALA A 98 -5.50 -7.74 15.90
CA ALA A 98 -4.11 -7.79 15.45
C ALA A 98 -3.13 -7.73 16.65
N GLU A 99 -3.41 -6.90 17.65
CA GLU A 99 -2.61 -6.81 18.89
C GLU A 99 -2.64 -8.12 19.68
N ALA A 100 -3.78 -8.82 19.73
CA ALA A 100 -3.89 -10.13 20.34
C ALA A 100 -3.13 -11.24 19.57
N SER A 101 -2.81 -11.00 18.28
CA SER A 101 -2.15 -11.97 17.39
C SER A 101 -0.69 -11.59 17.08
N VAL A 102 -0.06 -10.72 17.88
CA VAL A 102 1.30 -10.19 17.63
C VAL A 102 2.33 -11.30 17.45
N ASP A 103 2.27 -12.35 18.25
CA ASP A 103 3.26 -13.44 18.21
C ASP A 103 3.16 -14.25 16.90
N ASP A 104 1.96 -14.44 16.36
CA ASP A 104 1.76 -15.11 15.07
C ASP A 104 2.17 -14.20 13.90
N ILE A 105 1.85 -12.92 13.98
CA ILE A 105 2.26 -11.94 12.97
C ILE A 105 3.78 -11.82 12.90
N LYS A 106 4.49 -11.80 14.03
CA LYS A 106 5.95 -11.73 14.08
C LYS A 106 6.64 -12.91 13.41
N LYS A 107 6.04 -14.10 13.39
CA LYS A 107 6.57 -15.28 12.70
C LYS A 107 6.66 -15.09 11.18
N LEU A 108 5.90 -14.12 10.64
CA LEU A 108 5.94 -13.78 9.21
C LEU A 108 7.25 -13.09 8.80
N PHE A 109 7.95 -12.45 9.73
CA PHE A 109 9.12 -11.63 9.45
C PHE A 109 10.40 -12.42 9.69
N ASP A 110 10.67 -13.39 8.78
CA ASP A 110 11.86 -14.23 8.81
C ASP A 110 13.09 -13.50 8.23
N LYS A 111 14.29 -14.13 8.39
CA LYS A 111 15.57 -13.57 7.96
C LYS A 111 15.74 -13.50 6.43
N ASP A 112 14.95 -14.26 5.69
CA ASP A 112 15.02 -14.32 4.23
C ASP A 112 14.13 -13.24 3.58
N THR A 113 13.21 -12.65 4.33
CA THR A 113 12.36 -11.55 3.90
C THR A 113 13.09 -10.22 4.08
N GLU A 114 13.25 -9.45 3.02
CA GLU A 114 13.85 -8.11 3.04
C GLU A 114 12.81 -7.00 2.83
N MET A 115 11.69 -7.31 2.18
CA MET A 115 10.63 -6.37 1.85
C MET A 115 9.25 -6.97 2.13
N VAL A 116 8.37 -6.15 2.67
CA VAL A 116 6.99 -6.53 2.95
C VAL A 116 6.03 -5.53 2.33
N PHE A 117 5.12 -6.02 1.49
CA PHE A 117 3.93 -5.28 1.07
C PHE A 117 2.79 -5.62 2.01
N ILE A 118 2.13 -4.61 2.52
CA ILE A 118 0.92 -4.76 3.32
C ILE A 118 -0.22 -4.12 2.55
N THR A 119 -1.14 -4.95 2.07
CA THR A 119 -2.30 -4.47 1.31
C THR A 119 -3.57 -4.60 2.14
N ALA A 120 -4.38 -3.53 2.11
CA ALA A 120 -5.65 -3.49 2.81
C ALA A 120 -6.66 -2.61 2.08
N GLY A 121 -7.91 -3.06 2.05
CA GLY A 121 -9.05 -2.19 1.75
C GLY A 121 -9.38 -1.38 3.01
N MET A 122 -9.19 -0.06 2.95
CA MET A 122 -9.53 0.83 4.06
C MET A 122 -11.03 1.13 4.08
N GLY A 123 -11.55 1.56 5.24
CA GLY A 123 -12.96 1.89 5.45
C GLY A 123 -13.77 0.77 6.12
N GLY A 124 -13.24 -0.45 6.19
CA GLY A 124 -13.80 -1.56 6.96
C GLY A 124 -13.17 -1.69 8.36
N GLY A 125 -13.57 -2.73 9.12
CA GLY A 125 -13.03 -2.97 10.47
C GLY A 125 -11.62 -3.54 10.44
N THR A 126 -11.46 -4.74 9.85
CA THR A 126 -10.19 -5.48 9.89
C THR A 126 -9.07 -4.78 9.14
N GLY A 127 -9.31 -4.41 7.85
CA GLY A 127 -8.27 -3.76 7.03
C GLY A 127 -7.78 -2.47 7.64
N THR A 128 -8.70 -1.59 8.06
CA THR A 128 -8.39 -0.27 8.63
C THR A 128 -7.67 -0.37 9.96
N GLY A 129 -8.13 -1.26 10.86
CA GLY A 129 -7.59 -1.35 12.21
C GLY A 129 -6.35 -2.23 12.34
N ALA A 130 -6.30 -3.37 11.63
CA ALA A 130 -5.20 -4.33 11.76
C ALA A 130 -3.98 -4.01 10.89
N ALA A 131 -4.16 -3.43 9.68
CA ALA A 131 -3.04 -3.18 8.78
C ALA A 131 -1.96 -2.25 9.37
N PRO A 132 -2.28 -1.15 10.10
CA PRO A 132 -1.27 -0.33 10.77
C PRO A 132 -0.47 -1.11 11.82
N VAL A 133 -1.09 -2.03 12.57
CA VAL A 133 -0.41 -2.88 13.56
C VAL A 133 0.57 -3.82 12.86
N VAL A 134 0.14 -4.47 11.78
CA VAL A 134 1.01 -5.35 10.97
C VAL A 134 2.18 -4.55 10.39
N ALA A 135 1.93 -3.35 9.87
CA ALA A 135 2.95 -2.46 9.32
C ALA A 135 4.00 -2.09 10.37
N LYS A 136 3.55 -1.72 11.56
CA LYS A 136 4.45 -1.41 12.69
C LYS A 136 5.36 -2.60 13.02
N LEU A 137 4.79 -3.79 13.13
CA LEU A 137 5.56 -5.01 13.45
C LEU A 137 6.58 -5.35 12.36
N ALA A 138 6.23 -5.16 11.07
CA ALA A 138 7.15 -5.36 9.95
C ALA A 138 8.30 -4.34 9.99
N LYS A 139 8.00 -3.06 10.22
CA LYS A 139 9.01 -2.00 10.33
C LYS A 139 9.92 -2.20 11.55
N ASP A 140 9.37 -2.58 12.69
CA ASP A 140 10.12 -2.90 13.92
C ASP A 140 11.04 -4.13 13.72
N ALA A 141 10.66 -5.07 12.85
CA ALA A 141 11.50 -6.20 12.44
C ALA A 141 12.60 -5.82 11.41
N GLY A 142 12.67 -4.56 10.99
CA GLY A 142 13.70 -4.04 10.07
C GLY A 142 13.41 -4.27 8.59
N MET A 143 12.20 -4.72 8.22
CA MET A 143 11.79 -4.92 6.84
C MET A 143 11.59 -3.58 6.12
N LEU A 144 11.89 -3.53 4.82
CA LEU A 144 11.40 -2.44 3.97
C LEU A 144 9.88 -2.60 3.84
N THR A 145 9.13 -1.73 4.51
CA THR A 145 7.69 -1.89 4.68
C THR A 145 6.92 -0.93 3.77
N ILE A 146 6.15 -1.48 2.84
CA ILE A 146 5.37 -0.72 1.87
C ILE A 146 3.89 -0.99 2.09
N GLY A 147 3.11 0.06 2.30
CA GLY A 147 1.65 0.00 2.34
C GLY A 147 1.06 0.20 0.95
N ILE A 148 0.11 -0.64 0.55
CA ILE A 148 -0.69 -0.45 -0.66
C ILE A 148 -2.15 -0.56 -0.26
N VAL A 149 -2.86 0.57 -0.20
CA VAL A 149 -4.21 0.63 0.34
C VAL A 149 -5.19 1.22 -0.66
N THR A 150 -6.45 0.75 -0.58
CA THR A 150 -7.54 1.32 -1.36
C THR A 150 -8.46 2.16 -0.49
N VAL A 151 -8.94 3.27 -1.05
CA VAL A 151 -10.03 4.08 -0.51
C VAL A 151 -11.32 3.68 -1.22
N PRO A 152 -12.44 3.47 -0.48
CA PRO A 152 -13.71 3.02 -1.03
C PRO A 152 -14.25 3.90 -2.15
N PHE A 153 -15.14 3.34 -2.96
CA PHE A 153 -15.94 4.10 -3.93
C PHE A 153 -16.91 5.04 -3.20
N GLN A 154 -17.30 6.14 -3.85
CA GLN A 154 -18.25 7.10 -3.29
C GLN A 154 -19.63 6.48 -2.98
N PHE A 155 -20.06 5.49 -3.77
CA PHE A 155 -21.33 4.81 -3.53
C PHE A 155 -21.32 3.90 -2.28
N GLU A 156 -20.16 3.59 -1.70
CA GLU A 156 -20.09 2.75 -0.51
C GLU A 156 -20.50 3.46 0.78
N SER A 157 -20.18 4.67 1.01
CA SER A 157 -20.65 5.71 1.94
C SER A 157 -19.54 6.69 2.33
N GLU A 158 -19.92 7.92 2.64
CA GLU A 158 -19.01 8.97 3.13
C GLU A 158 -18.29 8.54 4.43
N GLN A 159 -19.02 7.90 5.36
CA GLN A 159 -18.44 7.42 6.61
C GLN A 159 -17.30 6.40 6.39
N LYS A 160 -17.46 5.49 5.42
CA LYS A 160 -16.38 4.56 5.06
C LYS A 160 -15.17 5.28 4.48
N ILE A 161 -15.39 6.32 3.67
CA ILE A 161 -14.30 7.11 3.07
C ILE A 161 -13.52 7.83 4.18
N LEU A 162 -14.19 8.50 5.12
CA LEU A 162 -13.55 9.15 6.26
C LEU A 162 -12.75 8.15 7.11
N THR A 163 -13.35 7.01 7.42
CA THR A 163 -12.66 5.93 8.15
C THR A 163 -11.44 5.41 7.38
N ALA A 164 -11.52 5.33 6.05
CA ALA A 164 -10.41 4.91 5.21
C ALA A 164 -9.24 5.91 5.22
N LEU A 165 -9.56 7.21 5.18
CA LEU A 165 -8.56 8.28 5.24
C LEU A 165 -7.82 8.29 6.58
N ASP A 166 -8.55 8.13 7.68
CA ASP A 166 -7.95 8.05 9.02
C ASP A 166 -7.03 6.81 9.15
N GLY A 167 -7.49 5.64 8.67
CA GLY A 167 -6.67 4.43 8.65
C GLY A 167 -5.42 4.54 7.77
N ALA A 168 -5.53 5.19 6.62
CA ALA A 168 -4.38 5.46 5.75
C ALA A 168 -3.36 6.40 6.42
N LYS A 169 -3.83 7.46 7.11
CA LYS A 169 -2.97 8.35 7.92
C LYS A 169 -2.26 7.60 9.05
N GLU A 170 -2.97 6.71 9.74
CA GLU A 170 -2.36 5.89 10.79
C GLU A 170 -1.29 4.97 10.18
N MET A 171 -1.61 4.26 9.09
CA MET A 171 -0.69 3.35 8.44
C MET A 171 0.58 4.05 7.93
N GLN A 172 0.46 5.28 7.42
CA GLN A 172 1.60 6.08 6.93
C GLN A 172 2.70 6.26 7.98
N GLN A 173 2.37 6.25 9.26
CA GLN A 173 3.34 6.41 10.36
C GLN A 173 4.24 5.17 10.52
N TYR A 174 3.80 4.02 10.03
CA TYR A 174 4.44 2.72 10.24
C TYR A 174 5.00 2.08 8.97
N VAL A 175 4.89 2.74 7.82
CA VAL A 175 5.47 2.27 6.55
C VAL A 175 6.62 3.17 6.10
N ASP A 176 7.48 2.67 5.21
CA ASP A 176 8.51 3.46 4.54
C ASP A 176 7.93 4.25 3.37
N ALA A 177 6.96 3.62 2.67
CA ALA A 177 6.19 4.25 1.61
C ALA A 177 4.74 3.78 1.66
N LEU A 178 3.81 4.69 1.40
CA LEU A 178 2.38 4.40 1.28
C LEU A 178 1.90 4.71 -0.14
N LEU A 179 1.33 3.72 -0.80
CA LEU A 179 0.60 3.87 -2.06
C LEU A 179 -0.89 3.87 -1.74
N VAL A 180 -1.59 4.96 -2.08
CA VAL A 180 -3.02 5.08 -1.87
C VAL A 180 -3.73 5.07 -3.21
N ILE A 181 -4.62 4.11 -3.40
CA ILE A 181 -5.42 3.93 -4.60
C ILE A 181 -6.84 4.39 -4.29
N ASN A 182 -7.28 5.45 -4.95
CA ASN A 182 -8.67 5.87 -4.86
C ASN A 182 -9.50 5.08 -5.89
N ASN A 183 -10.37 4.20 -5.41
CA ASN A 183 -11.22 3.39 -6.28
C ASN A 183 -12.12 4.24 -7.18
N GLU A 184 -12.51 5.43 -6.75
CA GLU A 184 -13.34 6.34 -7.54
C GLU A 184 -12.67 6.76 -8.85
N ASN A 185 -11.33 6.83 -8.88
CA ASN A 185 -10.61 7.14 -10.12
C ASN A 185 -10.83 6.06 -11.21
N LEU A 186 -11.16 4.82 -10.82
CA LEU A 186 -11.44 3.73 -11.76
C LEU A 186 -12.77 3.95 -12.50
N THR A 187 -13.77 4.53 -11.83
CA THR A 187 -15.07 4.84 -12.47
C THR A 187 -14.93 5.91 -13.55
N THR A 188 -14.05 6.89 -13.33
CA THR A 188 -13.75 7.94 -14.30
C THR A 188 -13.01 7.39 -15.53
N LEU A 189 -12.11 6.42 -15.33
CA LEU A 189 -11.32 5.82 -16.41
C LEU A 189 -12.09 4.76 -17.20
N TYR A 190 -12.97 4.05 -16.53
CA TYR A 190 -13.75 2.96 -17.08
C TYR A 190 -15.25 3.19 -16.84
N PRO A 191 -15.88 4.23 -17.44
CA PRO A 191 -17.24 4.62 -17.11
C PRO A 191 -18.28 3.54 -17.43
N ASP A 192 -17.99 2.64 -18.36
CA ASP A 192 -18.88 1.56 -18.78
C ASP A 192 -18.61 0.23 -18.04
N ILE A 193 -17.72 0.23 -17.05
CA ILE A 193 -17.38 -0.99 -16.30
C ILE A 193 -18.56 -1.42 -15.41
N SER A 194 -18.84 -2.72 -15.34
CA SER A 194 -19.85 -3.23 -14.42
C SER A 194 -19.42 -3.08 -12.96
N LEU A 195 -20.37 -2.97 -12.03
CA LEU A 195 -20.08 -2.87 -10.59
C LEU A 195 -19.14 -3.99 -10.10
N PHE A 196 -19.38 -5.23 -10.52
CA PHE A 196 -18.53 -6.37 -10.12
C PHE A 196 -17.10 -6.23 -10.64
N ASN A 197 -16.95 -5.80 -11.88
CA ASN A 197 -15.64 -5.60 -12.50
C ASN A 197 -14.90 -4.39 -11.92
N CYS A 198 -15.59 -3.42 -11.29
CA CYS A 198 -14.94 -2.30 -10.59
C CYS A 198 -14.03 -2.82 -9.45
N PHE A 199 -14.53 -3.75 -8.65
CA PHE A 199 -13.74 -4.33 -7.54
C PHE A 199 -12.59 -5.21 -8.06
N GLU A 200 -12.84 -6.02 -9.09
CA GLU A 200 -11.78 -6.79 -9.74
C GLU A 200 -10.70 -5.89 -10.34
N LYS A 201 -11.09 -4.74 -10.90
CA LYS A 201 -10.14 -3.74 -11.41
C LYS A 201 -9.34 -3.05 -10.31
N ALA A 202 -9.93 -2.86 -9.14
CA ALA A 202 -9.21 -2.38 -7.97
C ALA A 202 -8.16 -3.40 -7.50
N ASP A 203 -8.53 -4.69 -7.42
CA ASP A 203 -7.61 -5.77 -7.08
C ASP A 203 -6.48 -5.92 -8.13
N ASP A 204 -6.80 -5.80 -9.43
CA ASP A 204 -5.81 -5.78 -10.52
C ASP A 204 -4.83 -4.60 -10.38
N THR A 205 -5.33 -3.44 -9.98
CA THR A 205 -4.48 -2.25 -9.78
C THR A 205 -3.50 -2.44 -8.61
N LEU A 206 -3.97 -3.04 -7.50
CA LEU A 206 -3.12 -3.42 -6.36
C LEU A 206 -2.06 -4.46 -6.79
N ALA A 207 -2.48 -5.47 -7.55
CA ALA A 207 -1.60 -6.52 -8.05
C ALA A 207 -0.53 -5.96 -9.00
N ASN A 208 -0.91 -5.07 -9.88
CA ASN A 208 0.02 -4.43 -10.82
C ASN A 208 1.06 -3.56 -10.10
N ALA A 209 0.71 -2.90 -9.01
CA ALA A 209 1.67 -2.15 -8.20
C ALA A 209 2.71 -3.09 -7.57
N ALA A 210 2.28 -4.16 -6.92
CA ALA A 210 3.19 -5.15 -6.33
C ALA A 210 4.04 -5.87 -7.39
N ARG A 211 3.41 -6.28 -8.52
CA ARG A 211 4.11 -6.90 -9.66
C ARG A 211 5.18 -5.99 -10.23
N SER A 212 4.87 -4.73 -10.48
CA SER A 212 5.80 -3.77 -11.06
C SER A 212 7.06 -3.60 -10.20
N ILE A 213 6.93 -3.60 -8.88
CA ILE A 213 8.09 -3.54 -7.98
C ILE A 213 8.86 -4.87 -7.99
N SER A 214 8.16 -6.01 -7.98
CA SER A 214 8.80 -7.32 -8.08
C SER A 214 9.57 -7.47 -9.39
N GLU A 215 9.00 -7.07 -10.52
CA GLU A 215 9.66 -7.08 -11.83
C GLU A 215 10.92 -6.20 -11.85
N ILE A 216 10.90 -5.01 -11.18
CA ILE A 216 12.10 -4.17 -11.08
C ILE A 216 13.24 -4.94 -10.42
N ILE A 217 12.94 -5.79 -9.45
CA ILE A 217 13.94 -6.50 -8.64
C ILE A 217 14.37 -7.82 -9.31
N SER A 218 13.42 -8.54 -9.93
CA SER A 218 13.62 -9.91 -10.44
C SER A 218 14.18 -9.97 -11.84
N GLU A 219 13.86 -9.00 -12.70
CA GLU A 219 14.26 -9.04 -14.09
C GLU A 219 15.74 -8.67 -14.28
N LYS A 220 16.43 -9.43 -15.11
CA LYS A 220 17.84 -9.20 -15.39
C LYS A 220 18.04 -7.92 -16.22
N CYS A 221 18.72 -6.95 -15.65
CA CYS A 221 18.99 -5.68 -16.31
C CYS A 221 20.32 -5.66 -17.05
N PHE A 222 20.33 -5.07 -18.25
CA PHE A 222 21.52 -4.72 -19.01
C PHE A 222 22.16 -3.43 -18.44
N ILE A 223 21.34 -2.40 -18.16
CA ILE A 223 21.72 -1.25 -17.34
C ILE A 223 21.04 -1.45 -16.00
N ASN A 224 21.84 -1.65 -14.95
CA ASN A 224 21.37 -2.21 -13.70
C ASN A 224 20.49 -1.26 -12.89
N VAL A 225 19.36 -1.79 -12.46
CA VAL A 225 18.54 -1.31 -11.33
C VAL A 225 18.34 -2.53 -10.44
N ASP A 226 18.70 -2.41 -9.19
CA ASP A 226 18.67 -3.50 -8.23
C ASP A 226 17.78 -3.20 -7.01
N PHE A 227 17.69 -4.17 -6.10
CA PHE A 227 16.90 -4.02 -4.88
C PHE A 227 17.33 -2.81 -4.04
N GLN A 228 18.63 -2.47 -3.99
CA GLN A 228 19.12 -1.34 -3.21
C GLN A 228 18.63 0.00 -3.78
N ASP A 229 18.39 0.07 -5.09
CA ASP A 229 17.81 1.25 -5.73
C ASP A 229 16.35 1.42 -5.37
N VAL A 230 15.58 0.32 -5.36
CA VAL A 230 14.20 0.30 -4.89
C VAL A 230 14.15 0.71 -3.41
N LYS A 231 15.01 0.12 -2.59
CA LYS A 231 15.12 0.45 -1.17
C LYS A 231 15.47 1.93 -0.95
N THR A 232 16.45 2.45 -1.67
CA THR A 232 16.83 3.87 -1.58
C THR A 232 15.69 4.78 -2.02
N THR A 233 14.92 4.38 -3.03
CA THR A 233 13.80 5.16 -3.53
C THR A 233 12.63 5.19 -2.54
N LEU A 234 12.31 4.06 -1.90
CA LEU A 234 11.11 3.90 -1.07
C LEU A 234 11.35 4.13 0.42
N LYS A 235 12.58 3.91 0.94
CA LYS A 235 12.84 4.02 2.37
C LYS A 235 12.56 5.42 2.90
N ASP A 236 11.71 5.49 3.93
CA ASP A 236 11.29 6.73 4.61
C ASP A 236 10.82 7.82 3.63
N SER A 237 10.15 7.41 2.56
CA SER A 237 9.74 8.32 1.49
C SER A 237 8.35 8.91 1.68
N GLY A 238 7.56 8.39 2.62
CA GLY A 238 6.20 8.84 2.90
C GLY A 238 5.22 8.34 1.84
N THR A 239 4.93 9.13 0.82
CA THR A 239 4.05 8.70 -0.28
C THR A 239 4.87 8.28 -1.49
N ALA A 240 4.47 7.17 -2.09
CA ALA A 240 5.01 6.68 -3.35
C ALA A 240 3.89 6.37 -4.35
N ILE A 241 4.24 6.43 -5.62
CA ILE A 241 3.35 6.10 -6.74
C ILE A 241 4.14 5.21 -7.68
N ILE A 242 3.48 4.17 -8.18
CA ILE A 242 4.04 3.31 -9.22
C ILE A 242 3.10 3.26 -10.41
N SER A 243 3.68 3.23 -11.59
CA SER A 243 2.93 3.17 -12.83
C SER A 243 3.75 2.49 -13.91
N SER A 244 3.08 1.89 -14.87
CA SER A 244 3.70 1.33 -16.06
C SER A 244 2.95 1.73 -17.31
N GLY A 245 3.67 1.81 -18.42
CA GLY A 245 3.11 2.09 -19.74
C GLY A 245 3.91 1.40 -20.83
N GLU A 246 3.24 1.04 -21.91
CA GLU A 246 3.86 0.42 -23.07
C GLU A 246 3.77 1.34 -24.29
N GLY A 247 4.75 1.23 -25.18
CA GLY A 247 4.81 1.95 -26.44
C GLY A 247 5.30 1.05 -27.55
N GLU A 248 4.77 1.27 -28.76
CA GLU A 248 5.12 0.55 -29.97
C GLU A 248 5.27 1.48 -31.17
N GLY A 249 6.00 1.02 -32.18
CA GLY A 249 6.24 1.74 -33.41
C GLY A 249 7.13 2.97 -33.23
N GLU A 250 6.92 4.01 -34.04
CA GLU A 250 7.71 5.24 -33.97
C GLU A 250 7.53 5.98 -32.63
N ASN A 251 8.64 6.48 -32.05
CA ASN A 251 8.68 7.17 -30.73
C ASN A 251 8.12 6.30 -29.58
N ARG A 252 8.35 5.00 -29.62
CA ARG A 252 7.80 4.02 -28.67
C ARG A 252 8.25 4.29 -27.23
N VAL A 253 9.45 4.83 -26.99
CA VAL A 253 9.93 5.22 -25.65
C VAL A 253 9.09 6.38 -25.12
N THR A 254 8.90 7.43 -25.89
CA THR A 254 8.08 8.58 -25.51
C THR A 254 6.63 8.16 -25.26
N LYS A 255 6.05 7.31 -26.13
CA LYS A 255 4.70 6.75 -25.95
C LYS A 255 4.58 5.92 -24.67
N ALA A 256 5.58 5.07 -24.36
CA ALA A 256 5.60 4.30 -23.13
C ALA A 256 5.58 5.20 -21.90
N ILE A 257 6.41 6.25 -21.88
CA ILE A 257 6.45 7.24 -20.80
C ILE A 257 5.10 7.95 -20.67
N GLU A 258 4.54 8.46 -21.78
CA GLU A 258 3.25 9.15 -21.78
C GLU A 258 2.12 8.25 -21.27
N ASN A 259 2.10 6.97 -21.67
CA ASN A 259 1.10 6.01 -21.22
C ASN A 259 1.25 5.69 -19.74
N ALA A 260 2.48 5.57 -19.24
CA ALA A 260 2.72 5.45 -17.79
C ALA A 260 2.20 6.67 -17.03
N LEU A 261 2.43 7.88 -17.53
CA LEU A 261 1.98 9.13 -16.91
C LEU A 261 0.46 9.31 -16.93
N LYS A 262 -0.26 8.68 -17.85
CA LYS A 262 -1.72 8.68 -17.92
C LYS A 262 -2.38 7.68 -16.98
N SER A 263 -1.58 6.83 -16.32
CA SER A 263 -2.12 5.85 -15.36
C SER A 263 -2.95 6.53 -14.27
N PRO A 264 -4.06 5.90 -13.83
CA PRO A 264 -4.91 6.42 -12.77
C PRO A 264 -4.18 6.68 -11.46
N LEU A 265 -3.07 6.00 -11.26
CA LEU A 265 -2.25 6.09 -10.05
C LEU A 265 -1.26 7.27 -10.11
N LEU A 266 -1.01 7.83 -11.29
CA LEU A 266 0.02 8.84 -11.49
C LEU A 266 -0.50 10.03 -12.32
N LYS A 267 -0.49 11.22 -11.73
CA LYS A 267 -0.72 12.48 -12.46
C LYS A 267 0.62 13.10 -12.85
N ALA A 268 0.71 13.63 -14.08
CA ALA A 268 1.96 14.18 -14.64
C ALA A 268 2.62 15.26 -13.76
N HIS A 269 1.83 16.05 -13.03
CA HIS A 269 2.37 17.08 -12.12
C HIS A 269 2.97 16.49 -10.84
N ASP A 270 2.56 15.30 -10.40
CA ASP A 270 3.05 14.65 -9.19
C ASP A 270 4.50 14.22 -9.34
N ILE A 271 4.90 13.74 -10.54
CA ILE A 271 6.30 13.39 -10.83
C ILE A 271 7.24 14.58 -10.63
N LYS A 272 6.83 15.78 -11.01
CA LYS A 272 7.67 16.99 -10.89
C LYS A 272 7.87 17.42 -9.43
N THR A 273 6.96 17.03 -8.54
CA THR A 273 7.04 17.30 -7.10
C THR A 273 7.73 16.17 -6.33
N SER A 274 8.02 15.04 -6.97
CA SER A 274 8.70 13.92 -6.35
C SER A 274 10.16 14.27 -6.00
N LYS A 275 10.68 13.63 -4.95
CA LYS A 275 12.10 13.76 -4.57
C LYS A 275 12.98 12.71 -5.26
N ARG A 276 12.42 11.54 -5.57
CA ARG A 276 13.14 10.41 -6.17
C ARG A 276 12.29 9.79 -7.26
N LEU A 277 12.92 9.43 -8.36
CA LEU A 277 12.31 8.80 -9.51
C LEU A 277 13.18 7.63 -9.96
N LEU A 278 12.62 6.44 -9.98
CA LEU A 278 13.23 5.24 -10.53
C LEU A 278 12.45 4.82 -11.77
N MET A 279 13.14 4.64 -12.88
CA MET A 279 12.55 4.22 -14.15
C MET A 279 13.22 2.95 -14.63
N LYS A 280 12.43 1.95 -15.00
CA LYS A 280 12.92 0.74 -15.65
C LYS A 280 12.28 0.59 -17.00
N PHE A 281 13.09 0.45 -18.02
CA PHE A 281 12.68 0.16 -19.38
C PHE A 281 12.88 -1.33 -19.66
N SER A 282 11.83 -2.03 -20.04
CA SER A 282 11.88 -3.42 -20.47
C SER A 282 11.70 -3.48 -21.99
N CYS A 283 12.65 -4.08 -22.69
CA CYS A 283 12.66 -4.24 -24.14
C CYS A 283 13.38 -5.53 -24.51
N ALA A 284 13.14 -6.06 -25.70
CA ALA A 284 13.88 -7.21 -26.20
C ALA A 284 15.19 -6.75 -26.86
N ARG A 285 16.28 -7.48 -26.57
CA ARG A 285 17.57 -7.28 -27.22
C ARG A 285 17.61 -7.91 -28.62
N GLU A 286 17.01 -9.08 -28.72
CA GLU A 286 16.94 -9.86 -29.96
C GLU A 286 15.52 -9.78 -30.53
N CYS A 287 15.24 -8.77 -31.34
CA CYS A 287 13.95 -8.52 -31.97
C CYS A 287 14.19 -7.83 -33.32
N GLU A 288 13.15 -7.62 -34.12
CA GLU A 288 13.25 -6.97 -35.42
C GLU A 288 13.75 -5.53 -35.30
N ASN A 289 13.30 -4.81 -34.24
CA ASN A 289 13.65 -3.41 -34.01
C ASN A 289 14.22 -3.24 -32.59
N PRO A 290 15.49 -3.60 -32.31
CA PRO A 290 16.09 -3.40 -30.98
C PRO A 290 16.21 -1.91 -30.64
N ILE A 291 16.26 -1.60 -29.34
CA ILE A 291 16.36 -0.21 -28.86
C ILE A 291 17.61 0.47 -29.40
N THR A 292 17.46 1.68 -29.91
CA THR A 292 18.52 2.45 -30.56
C THR A 292 19.07 3.57 -29.69
N ALA A 293 20.28 4.06 -30.02
CA ALA A 293 20.84 5.24 -29.34
C ALA A 293 19.99 6.51 -29.53
N LYS A 294 19.23 6.61 -30.62
CA LYS A 294 18.28 7.70 -30.85
C LYS A 294 17.14 7.65 -29.82
N GLU A 295 16.62 6.46 -29.55
CA GLU A 295 15.55 6.26 -28.57
C GLU A 295 16.04 6.48 -27.13
N LEU A 296 17.30 6.18 -26.80
CA LEU A 296 17.90 6.55 -25.51
C LEU A 296 17.93 8.07 -25.29
N ASN A 297 18.04 8.84 -26.38
CA ASN A 297 17.95 10.31 -26.25
C ASN A 297 16.54 10.77 -25.84
N GLU A 298 15.49 10.04 -26.16
CA GLU A 298 14.13 10.35 -25.67
C GLU A 298 14.06 10.27 -24.14
N ILE A 299 14.72 9.27 -23.53
CA ILE A 299 14.85 9.17 -22.06
C ILE A 299 15.57 10.40 -21.50
N THR A 300 16.66 10.82 -22.17
CA THR A 300 17.43 12.00 -21.76
C THR A 300 16.62 13.29 -21.86
N VAL A 301 15.84 13.46 -22.91
CA VAL A 301 14.94 14.61 -23.08
C VAL A 301 13.88 14.63 -21.94
N PHE A 302 13.25 13.51 -21.65
CA PHE A 302 12.28 13.42 -20.57
C PHE A 302 12.91 13.74 -19.21
N THR A 303 14.02 13.08 -18.84
CA THR A 303 14.67 13.29 -17.53
C THR A 303 15.21 14.72 -17.38
N SER A 304 15.65 15.36 -18.47
CA SER A 304 16.09 16.74 -18.47
C SER A 304 14.95 17.76 -18.31
N SER A 305 13.72 17.36 -18.58
CA SER A 305 12.50 18.19 -18.38
C SER A 305 12.07 18.26 -16.91
N LEU A 306 12.61 17.37 -16.05
CA LEU A 306 12.29 17.31 -14.64
C LEU A 306 13.08 18.37 -13.85
N PRO A 307 12.54 18.87 -12.70
CA PRO A 307 13.28 19.74 -11.81
C PRO A 307 14.59 19.09 -11.34
N LYS A 308 15.67 19.87 -11.25
CA LYS A 308 16.98 19.38 -10.78
C LYS A 308 16.99 18.84 -9.35
N THR A 309 15.93 19.09 -8.59
CA THR A 309 15.71 18.56 -7.23
C THR A 309 15.32 17.10 -7.24
N VAL A 310 14.76 16.58 -8.35
CA VAL A 310 14.36 15.19 -8.50
C VAL A 310 15.60 14.34 -8.77
N LYS A 311 15.87 13.37 -7.90
CA LYS A 311 16.95 12.40 -8.11
C LYS A 311 16.40 11.27 -9.01
N VAL A 312 16.90 11.22 -10.25
CA VAL A 312 16.48 10.23 -11.24
C VAL A 312 17.52 9.12 -11.33
N LYS A 313 17.04 7.85 -11.25
CA LYS A 313 17.79 6.65 -11.65
C LYS A 313 16.98 5.89 -12.68
N TRP A 314 17.64 5.31 -13.67
CA TRP A 314 16.97 4.48 -14.66
C TRP A 314 17.83 3.29 -15.08
N GLY A 315 17.18 2.25 -15.58
CA GLY A 315 17.82 1.05 -16.12
C GLY A 315 17.07 0.45 -17.28
N ILE A 316 17.68 -0.55 -17.92
CA ILE A 316 17.12 -1.29 -19.04
C ILE A 316 17.21 -2.78 -18.73
N ALA A 317 16.08 -3.48 -18.84
CA ALA A 317 16.00 -4.93 -18.75
C ALA A 317 15.82 -5.55 -20.15
N ASP A 318 16.41 -6.72 -20.33
CA ASP A 318 16.28 -7.53 -21.54
C ASP A 318 15.17 -8.56 -21.31
N ILE A 319 14.02 -8.33 -21.95
CA ILE A 319 12.81 -9.14 -21.82
C ILE A 319 12.37 -9.57 -23.22
N PRO A 320 12.68 -10.81 -23.65
CA PRO A 320 12.37 -11.28 -24.99
C PRO A 320 10.90 -11.19 -25.40
N GLU A 321 9.99 -11.35 -24.44
CA GLU A 321 8.53 -11.30 -24.63
C GLU A 321 8.02 -9.91 -25.01
N MET A 322 8.84 -8.89 -24.87
CA MET A 322 8.49 -7.52 -25.29
C MET A 322 8.50 -7.37 -26.80
N GLU A 323 9.26 -8.21 -27.51
CA GLU A 323 9.43 -8.11 -28.98
C GLU A 323 9.81 -6.66 -29.37
N ASP A 324 9.06 -6.04 -30.28
CA ASP A 324 9.29 -4.66 -30.74
C ASP A 324 8.66 -3.59 -29.83
N ARG A 325 8.03 -3.98 -28.71
CA ARG A 325 7.44 -3.06 -27.73
C ARG A 325 8.47 -2.62 -26.70
N ILE A 326 8.23 -1.47 -26.10
CA ILE A 326 8.96 -1.00 -24.92
C ILE A 326 7.97 -0.75 -23.81
N LYS A 327 8.22 -1.32 -22.62
CA LYS A 327 7.51 -1.03 -21.38
C LYS A 327 8.38 -0.16 -20.50
N VAL A 328 7.80 0.88 -19.90
CA VAL A 328 8.45 1.62 -18.83
C VAL A 328 7.68 1.41 -17.54
N THR A 329 8.40 1.12 -16.47
CA THR A 329 7.88 1.14 -15.10
C THR A 329 8.50 2.33 -14.39
N ILE A 330 7.65 3.20 -13.83
CA ILE A 330 8.02 4.43 -13.13
C ILE A 330 7.64 4.28 -11.67
N LEU A 331 8.62 4.38 -10.79
CA LEU A 331 8.44 4.45 -9.34
C LEU A 331 8.87 5.84 -8.87
N ALA A 332 7.93 6.63 -8.40
CA ALA A 332 8.18 7.98 -7.92
C ALA A 332 7.84 8.07 -6.43
N SER A 333 8.63 8.80 -5.64
CA SER A 333 8.44 8.88 -4.21
C SER A 333 8.89 10.22 -3.61
N GLY A 334 8.47 10.44 -2.34
CA GLY A 334 8.84 11.65 -1.61
C GLY A 334 8.05 12.87 -2.04
N PHE A 335 6.78 12.68 -2.36
CA PHE A 335 5.86 13.78 -2.67
C PHE A 335 5.57 14.60 -1.41
N ASP A 336 5.59 15.93 -1.54
CA ASP A 336 5.04 16.81 -0.53
C ASP A 336 3.53 16.81 -0.69
N VAL A 337 2.86 16.29 0.33
CA VAL A 337 1.49 15.90 0.25
C VAL A 337 0.65 16.78 1.16
N THR A 338 -0.27 17.54 0.60
CA THR A 338 -1.28 18.33 1.34
C THR A 338 -2.63 17.60 1.28
N LEU A 339 -3.16 17.18 2.45
CA LEU A 339 -4.60 16.96 2.56
C LEU A 339 -5.26 18.32 2.51
N ARG A 340 -6.11 18.56 1.53
CA ARG A 340 -7.08 19.63 1.60
C ARG A 340 -8.29 19.08 2.33
N ASP A 341 -8.52 19.56 3.54
CA ASP A 341 -9.80 19.38 4.22
C ASP A 341 -10.89 20.03 3.35
N GLY A 342 -11.87 19.22 3.01
CA GLY A 342 -12.98 19.44 2.13
C GLY A 342 -13.47 20.87 1.94
N GLU A 343 -13.21 21.44 0.78
CA GLU A 343 -14.07 22.43 0.10
C GLU A 343 -13.86 22.46 -1.43
N ASP A 344 -13.04 21.57 -2.00
CA ASP A 344 -12.92 21.49 -3.46
C ASP A 344 -13.53 20.16 -3.97
N LYS A 345 -14.67 20.29 -4.63
CA LYS A 345 -15.29 19.24 -5.45
C LYS A 345 -14.43 19.05 -6.70
N GLY A 346 -13.26 18.49 -6.56
CA GLY A 346 -12.31 18.29 -7.64
C GLY A 346 -11.66 16.92 -7.58
N ASP A 347 -11.58 16.26 -8.72
CA ASP A 347 -10.89 15.00 -9.01
C ASP A 347 -9.38 15.03 -8.70
N GLY A 348 -8.99 15.44 -7.50
CA GLY A 348 -7.59 15.52 -7.04
C GLY A 348 -7.13 14.28 -6.28
N PRO A 349 -5.81 13.94 -6.32
CA PRO A 349 -5.27 12.85 -5.53
C PRO A 349 -5.42 13.13 -4.03
N ILE A 350 -5.70 12.07 -3.26
CA ILE A 350 -5.66 12.11 -1.80
C ILE A 350 -4.20 12.23 -1.40
N THR A 351 -3.88 13.30 -0.70
CA THR A 351 -2.50 13.65 -0.39
C THR A 351 -2.36 13.94 1.13
N PHE A 352 -1.24 13.49 1.77
CA PHE A 352 -0.98 13.64 3.21
C PHE A 352 0.26 14.53 3.42
N SER A 353 0.27 15.56 4.28
CA SER A 353 1.43 16.44 4.43
C SER A 353 2.49 15.90 5.39
N SER A 354 3.76 16.12 5.06
CA SER A 354 4.91 15.75 5.90
C SER A 354 5.07 16.62 7.15
N GLU A 355 4.34 17.73 7.26
CA GLU A 355 4.48 18.67 8.40
C GLU A 355 3.88 18.12 9.70
N ASP A 356 2.87 17.24 9.63
CA ASP A 356 2.26 16.62 10.80
C ASP A 356 3.20 15.64 11.55
N ASN A 357 4.24 15.14 10.89
CA ASN A 357 5.22 14.25 11.50
C ASN A 357 6.34 14.97 12.28
N ALA A 358 6.57 16.24 12.02
CA ALA A 358 7.63 17.00 12.70
C ALA A 358 7.25 17.46 14.12
N GLN A 359 5.96 17.53 14.45
CA GLN A 359 5.50 17.99 15.77
C GLN A 359 5.35 16.86 16.82
N LYS A 360 5.32 15.59 16.41
CA LYS A 360 5.19 14.46 17.35
C LYS A 360 6.51 13.85 17.82
N SER A 361 7.65 14.28 17.32
CA SER A 361 8.98 13.80 17.77
C SER A 361 9.58 14.60 18.95
N LYS A 362 8.88 15.59 19.50
CA LYS A 362 9.26 16.20 20.79
C LYS A 362 8.80 15.30 21.94
N LYS A 363 9.78 14.65 22.59
CA LYS A 363 9.59 13.98 23.89
C LYS A 363 8.80 14.88 24.84
N PRO A 364 7.87 14.33 25.66
CA PRO A 364 7.26 15.10 26.72
C PRO A 364 8.35 15.49 27.71
N GLU A 365 8.58 16.78 27.89
CA GLU A 365 9.35 17.33 28.99
C GLU A 365 8.65 16.94 30.30
N LYS A 366 9.43 16.42 31.23
CA LYS A 366 8.98 16.16 32.60
C LYS A 366 8.46 17.46 33.22
N PRO A 367 7.36 17.46 33.99
CA PRO A 367 6.92 18.64 34.71
C PRO A 367 7.95 19.01 35.74
N ASP A 368 8.42 20.23 35.70
CA ASP A 368 9.26 20.86 36.69
C ASP A 368 8.41 21.09 37.98
N THR A 369 8.70 20.32 39.00
CA THR A 369 8.21 20.56 40.36
C THR A 369 9.06 21.63 40.98
N ASP A 370 8.60 22.89 40.90
CA ASP A 370 8.91 23.95 41.87
C ASP A 370 8.28 25.28 41.43
N LYS A 371 7.07 25.52 41.87
CA LYS A 371 6.49 26.84 42.17
C LYS A 371 5.12 26.67 42.86
N GLU A 372 5.16 26.33 44.14
CA GLU A 372 4.13 26.78 45.07
C GLU A 372 4.39 28.26 45.37
N ALA A 373 3.41 29.11 45.11
CA ALA A 373 3.08 30.26 45.93
C ALA A 373 1.90 31.05 45.33
N ALA A 374 0.87 31.16 46.14
CA ALA A 374 -0.07 32.28 46.25
C ALA A 374 -1.04 32.55 45.10
N ILE A 375 -2.28 32.13 45.23
CA ILE A 375 -3.44 32.91 44.82
C ILE A 375 -4.46 32.91 45.93
N GLU A 376 -4.68 34.11 46.45
CA GLU A 376 -5.71 34.48 47.43
C GLU A 376 -7.12 34.32 46.84
N THR A 377 -7.97 33.92 47.76
CA THR A 377 -9.43 33.92 47.73
C THR A 377 -10.04 35.25 47.33
N THR A 378 -11.02 35.21 46.42
CA THR A 378 -12.10 36.19 46.42
C THR A 378 -13.43 35.50 46.11
N TYR A 379 -14.26 35.45 47.15
CA TYR A 379 -15.66 35.03 47.07
C TYR A 379 -16.50 36.10 46.40
N GLY A 380 -17.40 35.69 45.52
CA GLY A 380 -18.46 36.50 44.96
C GLY A 380 -19.72 35.67 44.72
N THR A 381 -20.64 35.76 45.67
CA THR A 381 -22.00 35.20 45.69
C THR A 381 -22.89 35.87 44.66
N GLY A 382 -23.72 35.08 43.93
CA GLY A 382 -24.76 35.63 43.04
C GLY A 382 -25.70 34.57 42.46
N THR A 383 -26.68 34.22 43.33
CA THR A 383 -28.12 33.90 43.04
C THR A 383 -28.53 33.11 41.77
N MET A 384 -29.14 31.98 42.07
CA MET A 384 -30.17 31.30 41.22
C MET A 384 -31.30 32.24 40.78
N LYS A 385 -31.77 32.04 39.53
CA LYS A 385 -33.21 32.11 39.20
C LYS A 385 -33.50 31.34 37.93
N GLN A 386 -34.21 30.26 38.10
CA GLN A 386 -35.32 29.70 37.34
C GLN A 386 -35.77 30.48 36.07
N MET A 387 -35.90 29.75 34.97
CA MET A 387 -37.15 29.73 34.23
C MET A 387 -37.20 28.48 33.34
N ALA A 388 -38.18 27.67 33.64
CA ALA A 388 -38.73 26.58 32.84
C ALA A 388 -39.78 27.15 31.85
N LEU A 389 -40.15 26.31 30.90
CA LEU A 389 -41.34 26.33 30.02
C LEU A 389 -41.31 27.28 28.82
N ASN A 390 -41.29 26.78 27.63
CA ASN A 390 -42.42 26.51 26.72
C ASN A 390 -42.00 26.23 25.26
N ARG A 391 -42.51 25.16 24.85
CA ARG A 391 -43.00 24.61 23.57
C ARG A 391 -42.02 23.82 22.73
#